data_9ff5aeee88c2133be02d8c0e6ba1a17d
#
_entry.id   9ff5aeee88c2133be02d8c0e6ba1a17d
#
_cell.length_a   1.000
_cell.length_b   1.000
_cell.length_c   1.000
_cell.angle_alpha   90.00
_cell.angle_beta   90.00
_cell.angle_gamma   90.00
#
_symmetry.space_group_name_H-M   'P 1'
#
loop_
_entity.id
_entity.type
_entity.pdbx_description
1 polymer ?
#
loop_
_entity_poly.entity_id
_entity_poly.type
_entity_poly.pdbx_seq_one_letter_code
_entity_poly.pdbx_strand_id
1 'polypeptide(L)'
;MERLEALCAEKGISKRKLEQEAGLGTASTTKWKTKNPNQDSLQKLSTYFGVSVSYLVGESEFRTEQEAIIQGWNRSIDTEAVADETKKFEKGQLIPVLGTVVAGIPLEAVEEILDWEEISVKLARTGEFFGLVIKGDSMSPRMIEGDVVIVRQQPDVDSGDIVIAKVNGDDSCCKRLIKNKDGITLQSLNPNYEPMYFSNQEILDKPVTIIGKVVELRGKFA
;
A
#
# COMPACT_ATOMS: atom_id res chain seq x y z
N MET A 1 -30.43 25.62 21.68
CA MET A 1 -31.55 25.20 22.53
C MET A 1 -32.51 24.21 21.83
N GLU A 2 -32.76 24.37 20.55
CA GLU A 2 -33.60 23.46 19.75
C GLU A 2 -33.19 22.00 19.81
N ARG A 3 -31.86 21.72 19.74
CA ARG A 3 -31.32 20.35 19.82
C ARG A 3 -31.59 19.67 21.16
N LEU A 4 -31.52 20.41 22.27
CA LEU A 4 -31.85 19.90 23.59
C LEU A 4 -33.35 19.54 23.71
N GLU A 5 -34.21 20.37 23.13
CA GLU A 5 -35.65 20.14 23.10
C GLU A 5 -35.98 18.90 22.25
N ALA A 6 -35.31 18.75 21.10
CA ALA A 6 -35.44 17.57 20.25
C ALA A 6 -35.00 16.28 20.97
N LEU A 7 -33.86 16.30 21.66
CA LEU A 7 -33.38 15.16 22.44
C LEU A 7 -34.30 14.79 23.61
N CYS A 8 -34.89 15.78 24.29
CA CYS A 8 -35.89 15.54 25.32
C CYS A 8 -37.15 14.91 24.75
N ALA A 9 -37.63 15.40 23.59
CA ALA A 9 -38.79 14.85 22.92
C ALA A 9 -38.58 13.41 22.45
N GLU A 10 -37.40 13.12 21.87
CA GLU A 10 -36.99 11.79 21.45
C GLU A 10 -36.96 10.78 22.61
N LYS A 11 -36.44 11.23 23.75
CA LYS A 11 -36.37 10.40 24.98
C LYS A 11 -37.70 10.38 25.78
N GLY A 12 -38.71 11.16 25.37
CA GLY A 12 -39.99 11.24 26.03
C GLY A 12 -39.92 11.81 27.46
N ILE A 13 -39.00 12.75 27.72
CA ILE A 13 -38.81 13.33 29.05
C ILE A 13 -39.06 14.83 29.06
N SER A 14 -39.54 15.32 30.23
CA SER A 14 -39.70 16.76 30.45
C SER A 14 -38.37 17.41 30.86
N LYS A 15 -38.21 18.71 30.65
CA LYS A 15 -37.03 19.47 31.07
C LYS A 15 -36.75 19.32 32.56
N ARG A 16 -37.81 19.26 33.40
CA ARG A 16 -37.68 19.08 34.84
C ARG A 16 -37.13 17.69 35.20
N LYS A 17 -37.55 16.65 34.47
CA LYS A 17 -37.04 15.29 34.65
C LYS A 17 -35.58 15.18 34.20
N LEU A 18 -35.23 15.84 33.05
CA LEU A 18 -33.84 15.94 32.61
C LEU A 18 -32.93 16.59 33.64
N GLU A 19 -33.35 17.74 34.21
CA GLU A 19 -32.56 18.43 35.26
C GLU A 19 -32.28 17.53 36.47
N GLN A 20 -33.26 16.75 36.86
CA GLN A 20 -33.13 15.81 37.97
C GLN A 20 -32.22 14.61 37.62
N GLU A 21 -32.41 13.99 36.48
CA GLU A 21 -31.68 12.79 36.07
C GLU A 21 -30.22 13.09 35.61
N ALA A 22 -29.99 14.25 34.96
CA ALA A 22 -28.67 14.68 34.57
C ALA A 22 -27.89 15.42 35.68
N GLY A 23 -28.45 15.54 36.87
CA GLY A 23 -27.79 16.22 37.98
C GLY A 23 -27.54 17.71 37.75
N LEU A 24 -28.48 18.37 37.07
CA LEU A 24 -28.43 19.82 36.82
C LEU A 24 -29.15 20.58 37.91
N GLY A 25 -28.79 21.84 38.12
CA GLY A 25 -29.51 22.68 39.07
C GLY A 25 -30.95 22.96 38.61
N THR A 26 -31.86 23.18 39.55
CA THR A 26 -33.27 23.49 39.30
C THR A 26 -33.43 24.70 38.39
N ALA A 27 -34.27 24.61 37.37
CA ALA A 27 -34.52 25.62 36.37
C ALA A 27 -33.29 26.04 35.50
N SER A 28 -32.25 25.21 35.46
CA SER A 28 -31.06 25.44 34.64
C SER A 28 -31.40 25.51 33.16
N THR A 29 -32.22 24.60 32.66
CA THR A 29 -32.64 24.53 31.24
C THR A 29 -33.50 25.75 30.82
N THR A 30 -34.25 26.32 31.76
CA THR A 30 -35.05 27.54 31.52
C THR A 30 -34.16 28.77 31.37
N LYS A 31 -33.09 28.86 32.20
CA LYS A 31 -32.12 29.98 32.18
C LYS A 31 -31.30 29.98 30.86
N TRP A 32 -31.13 28.85 30.24
CA TRP A 32 -30.37 28.75 28.98
C TRP A 32 -31.07 29.34 27.75
N LYS A 33 -32.31 29.80 27.89
CA LYS A 33 -32.95 30.64 26.86
C LYS A 33 -32.28 31.99 26.71
N THR A 34 -31.68 32.50 27.78
CA THR A 34 -31.04 33.82 27.85
C THR A 34 -29.55 33.76 28.19
N LYS A 35 -29.03 32.68 28.67
CA LYS A 35 -27.64 32.53 29.09
C LYS A 35 -27.13 31.16 28.66
N ASN A 36 -25.93 31.11 28.05
CA ASN A 36 -25.32 29.84 27.64
C ASN A 36 -25.06 28.89 28.82
N PRO A 37 -25.26 27.56 28.65
CA PRO A 37 -24.86 26.57 29.64
C PRO A 37 -23.36 26.65 29.90
N ASN A 38 -22.94 26.39 31.14
CA ASN A 38 -21.52 26.24 31.44
C ASN A 38 -21.00 24.86 31.01
N GLN A 39 -19.68 24.72 30.95
CA GLN A 39 -19.03 23.52 30.45
C GLN A 39 -19.40 22.26 31.26
N ASP A 40 -19.53 22.35 32.57
CA ASP A 40 -19.96 21.22 33.44
C ASP A 40 -21.38 20.74 33.07
N SER A 41 -22.32 21.67 32.86
CA SER A 41 -23.68 21.34 32.42
C SER A 41 -23.70 20.70 31.03
N LEU A 42 -22.90 21.17 30.09
CA LEU A 42 -22.76 20.59 28.76
C LEU A 42 -22.20 19.17 28.82
N GLN A 43 -21.21 18.95 29.67
CA GLN A 43 -20.62 17.61 29.85
C GLN A 43 -21.62 16.61 30.46
N LYS A 44 -22.43 17.05 31.45
CA LYS A 44 -23.49 16.23 32.00
C LYS A 44 -24.57 15.86 30.99
N LEU A 45 -24.96 16.83 30.14
CA LEU A 45 -25.92 16.58 29.07
C LEU A 45 -25.36 15.64 27.99
N SER A 46 -24.11 15.85 27.61
CA SER A 46 -23.37 14.99 26.67
C SER A 46 -23.40 13.54 27.15
N THR A 47 -23.03 13.30 28.40
CA THR A 47 -23.05 11.97 29.01
C THR A 47 -24.47 11.39 29.10
N TYR A 48 -25.44 12.18 29.50
CA TYR A 48 -26.82 11.75 29.66
C TYR A 48 -27.50 11.33 28.35
N PHE A 49 -27.28 12.08 27.29
CA PHE A 49 -27.85 11.81 25.97
C PHE A 49 -26.95 10.94 25.09
N GLY A 50 -25.68 10.72 25.44
CA GLY A 50 -24.73 10.01 24.60
C GLY A 50 -24.36 10.75 23.32
N VAL A 51 -24.31 12.08 23.38
CA VAL A 51 -23.99 12.95 22.23
C VAL A 51 -22.80 13.83 22.56
N SER A 52 -22.08 14.30 21.53
CA SER A 52 -20.94 15.21 21.72
C SER A 52 -21.38 16.61 22.21
N VAL A 53 -20.50 17.31 22.92
CA VAL A 53 -20.73 18.68 23.33
C VAL A 53 -20.88 19.58 22.09
N SER A 54 -20.07 19.37 21.05
CA SER A 54 -20.14 20.09 19.77
C SER A 54 -21.52 19.98 19.09
N TYR A 55 -22.14 18.79 19.18
CA TYR A 55 -23.52 18.61 18.75
C TYR A 55 -24.50 19.46 19.57
N LEU A 56 -24.38 19.45 20.91
CA LEU A 56 -25.29 20.18 21.81
C LEU A 56 -25.24 21.70 21.59
N VAL A 57 -24.03 22.25 21.32
CA VAL A 57 -23.85 23.70 21.10
C VAL A 57 -24.10 24.13 19.64
N GLY A 58 -24.27 23.19 18.74
CA GLY A 58 -24.60 23.49 17.34
C GLY A 58 -23.42 23.60 16.40
N GLU A 59 -22.22 23.29 16.87
CA GLU A 59 -20.98 23.32 16.09
C GLU A 59 -20.81 22.06 15.19
N SER A 60 -21.45 20.94 15.52
CA SER A 60 -21.46 19.71 14.71
C SER A 60 -22.88 19.29 14.40
N GLU A 61 -23.11 18.78 13.19
CA GLU A 61 -24.38 18.14 12.80
C GLU A 61 -24.46 16.69 13.27
N PHE A 62 -23.31 16.10 13.63
CA PHE A 62 -23.20 14.70 14.05
C PHE A 62 -23.34 14.56 15.55
N ARG A 63 -24.10 13.58 15.98
CA ARG A 63 -24.37 13.32 17.40
C ARG A 63 -23.13 12.85 18.15
N THR A 64 -22.27 12.06 17.50
CA THR A 64 -21.05 11.53 18.10
C THR A 64 -19.84 11.85 17.20
N GLU A 65 -18.64 11.79 17.78
CA GLU A 65 -17.40 11.92 17.03
C GLU A 65 -17.23 10.76 16.03
N GLN A 66 -17.68 9.55 16.41
CA GLN A 66 -17.67 8.39 15.51
C GLN A 66 -18.56 8.62 14.28
N GLU A 67 -19.77 9.17 14.47
CA GLU A 67 -20.62 9.52 13.33
C GLU A 67 -19.96 10.56 12.41
N ALA A 68 -19.30 11.56 12.99
CA ALA A 68 -18.58 12.58 12.23
C ALA A 68 -17.43 11.98 11.41
N ILE A 69 -16.69 11.03 12.00
CA ILE A 69 -15.60 10.31 11.32
C ILE A 69 -16.15 9.45 10.19
N ILE A 70 -17.19 8.66 10.45
CA ILE A 70 -17.81 7.77 9.44
C ILE A 70 -18.37 8.59 8.27
N GLN A 71 -19.09 9.68 8.54
CA GLN A 71 -19.65 10.54 7.52
C GLN A 71 -18.57 11.37 6.81
N GLY A 72 -17.52 11.79 7.52
CA GLY A 72 -16.35 12.42 6.92
C GLY A 72 -15.62 11.47 5.98
N TRP A 73 -15.49 10.21 6.34
CA TRP A 73 -14.92 9.17 5.49
C TRP A 73 -15.80 8.89 4.27
N ASN A 74 -17.12 8.80 4.46
CA ASN A 74 -18.05 8.58 3.35
C ASN A 74 -18.12 9.77 2.37
N ARG A 75 -17.86 11.01 2.83
CA ARG A 75 -17.74 12.18 1.95
C ARG A 75 -16.40 12.28 1.22
N SER A 76 -15.32 11.76 1.82
CA SER A 76 -14.00 11.73 1.17
C SER A 76 -13.87 10.59 0.15
N ILE A 77 -14.72 9.57 0.24
CA ILE A 77 -14.89 8.56 -0.80
C ILE A 77 -15.99 9.07 -1.73
N ASP A 78 -15.60 9.77 -2.78
CA ASP A 78 -16.49 10.08 -3.89
C ASP A 78 -16.83 8.76 -4.57
N THR A 79 -17.98 8.18 -4.18
CA THR A 79 -18.43 6.85 -4.62
C THR A 79 -18.66 6.82 -6.13
N GLU A 80 -18.97 7.96 -6.75
CA GLU A 80 -19.09 8.06 -8.20
C GLU A 80 -17.72 8.08 -8.88
N ALA A 81 -16.75 8.80 -8.32
CA ALA A 81 -15.37 8.82 -8.82
C ALA A 81 -14.70 7.43 -8.67
N VAL A 82 -14.87 6.77 -7.51
CA VAL A 82 -14.37 5.41 -7.29
C VAL A 82 -15.08 4.40 -8.20
N ALA A 83 -16.38 4.54 -8.43
CA ALA A 83 -17.12 3.67 -9.35
C ALA A 83 -16.72 3.89 -10.82
N ASP A 84 -16.36 5.10 -11.23
CA ASP A 84 -15.86 5.40 -12.58
C ASP A 84 -14.40 4.95 -12.75
N GLU A 85 -13.57 5.11 -11.71
CA GLU A 85 -12.20 4.57 -11.73
C GLU A 85 -12.19 3.03 -11.70
N THR A 86 -13.05 2.37 -10.92
CA THR A 86 -13.13 0.90 -10.90
C THR A 86 -13.62 0.32 -12.24
N LYS A 87 -14.41 1.06 -13.01
CA LYS A 87 -14.75 0.67 -14.38
C LYS A 87 -13.58 0.75 -15.36
N LYS A 88 -12.51 1.48 -15.02
CA LYS A 88 -11.27 1.59 -15.81
C LYS A 88 -10.17 0.59 -15.39
N PHE A 89 -10.38 -0.20 -14.36
CA PHE A 89 -9.46 -1.28 -14.03
C PHE A 89 -9.57 -2.38 -15.09
N GLU A 90 -8.71 -2.26 -16.10
CA GLU A 90 -8.44 -3.40 -16.98
C GLU A 90 -7.83 -4.50 -16.10
N LYS A 91 -8.40 -5.70 -16.15
CA LYS A 91 -7.85 -6.88 -15.48
C LYS A 91 -6.40 -7.03 -15.94
N GLY A 92 -5.46 -7.09 -15.02
CA GLY A 92 -4.05 -7.21 -15.33
C GLY A 92 -3.72 -8.50 -16.09
N GLN A 93 -2.51 -8.61 -16.55
CA GLN A 93 -1.99 -9.81 -17.18
C GLN A 93 -1.26 -10.66 -16.16
N LEU A 94 -1.59 -11.95 -16.08
CA LEU A 94 -0.86 -12.91 -15.27
C LEU A 94 0.45 -13.29 -15.96
N ILE A 95 1.52 -13.30 -15.17
CA ILE A 95 2.85 -13.75 -15.57
C ILE A 95 3.31 -14.89 -14.66
N PRO A 96 4.07 -15.88 -15.16
CA PRO A 96 4.55 -16.99 -14.34
C PRO A 96 5.65 -16.52 -13.38
N VAL A 97 5.65 -17.06 -12.17
CA VAL A 97 6.73 -16.90 -11.17
C VAL A 97 7.58 -18.15 -11.16
N LEU A 98 8.88 -17.97 -11.36
CA LEU A 98 9.85 -19.04 -11.52
C LEU A 98 10.77 -19.14 -10.30
N GLY A 99 11.18 -20.34 -9.95
CA GLY A 99 12.21 -20.59 -8.93
C GLY A 99 13.63 -20.43 -9.46
N THR A 100 13.81 -20.65 -10.76
CA THR A 100 15.10 -20.57 -11.46
C THR A 100 14.85 -20.22 -12.93
N VAL A 101 15.73 -19.48 -13.55
CA VAL A 101 15.63 -19.12 -14.98
C VAL A 101 16.81 -19.72 -15.73
N VAL A 102 16.52 -20.39 -16.82
CA VAL A 102 17.52 -20.94 -17.75
C VAL A 102 17.61 -20.03 -18.98
N ALA A 103 18.78 -19.47 -19.25
CA ALA A 103 18.98 -18.61 -20.42
C ALA A 103 18.78 -19.39 -21.73
N GLY A 104 18.09 -18.78 -22.70
CA GLY A 104 17.86 -19.38 -24.01
C GLY A 104 16.69 -20.37 -24.09
N ILE A 105 15.96 -20.59 -22.99
CA ILE A 105 14.72 -21.36 -23.02
C ILE A 105 13.56 -20.36 -23.07
N PRO A 106 12.66 -20.45 -24.06
CA PRO A 106 11.44 -19.67 -24.07
C PRO A 106 10.63 -19.89 -22.80
N LEU A 107 9.99 -18.84 -22.28
CA LEU A 107 9.17 -18.91 -21.03
C LEU A 107 8.11 -20.01 -21.12
N GLU A 108 7.58 -20.29 -22.32
CA GLU A 108 6.59 -21.33 -22.59
C GLU A 108 7.13 -22.74 -22.38
N ALA A 109 8.47 -22.92 -22.38
CA ALA A 109 9.14 -24.20 -22.18
C ALA A 109 9.67 -24.38 -20.73
N VAL A 110 9.31 -23.49 -19.80
CA VAL A 110 9.69 -23.62 -18.40
C VAL A 110 8.76 -24.60 -17.71
N GLU A 111 9.30 -25.72 -17.25
CA GLU A 111 8.51 -26.81 -16.64
C GLU A 111 8.07 -26.53 -15.19
N GLU A 112 8.71 -25.59 -14.48
CA GLU A 112 8.46 -25.34 -13.06
C GLU A 112 7.99 -23.92 -12.79
N ILE A 113 6.67 -23.72 -12.85
CA ILE A 113 6.03 -22.49 -12.40
C ILE A 113 5.64 -22.65 -10.93
N LEU A 114 6.16 -21.77 -10.06
CA LEU A 114 5.90 -21.80 -8.62
C LEU A 114 4.61 -21.06 -8.24
N ASP A 115 4.29 -19.97 -8.94
CA ASP A 115 3.15 -19.10 -8.65
C ASP A 115 2.83 -18.21 -9.87
N TRP A 116 1.83 -17.35 -9.75
CA TRP A 116 1.44 -16.38 -10.75
C TRP A 116 1.31 -15.00 -10.12
N GLU A 117 1.86 -13.98 -10.78
CA GLU A 117 1.75 -12.58 -10.38
C GLU A 117 0.99 -11.79 -11.44
N GLU A 118 0.19 -10.83 -10.99
CA GLU A 118 -0.55 -9.94 -11.87
C GLU A 118 0.22 -8.64 -12.10
N ILE A 119 0.46 -8.27 -13.37
CA ILE A 119 1.04 -6.99 -13.76
C ILE A 119 0.01 -6.14 -14.50
N SER A 120 0.15 -4.81 -14.46
CA SER A 120 -0.76 -3.92 -15.17
C SER A 120 -0.71 -4.16 -16.68
N VAL A 121 -1.86 -4.02 -17.37
CA VAL A 121 -1.92 -4.11 -18.84
C VAL A 121 -0.95 -3.13 -19.51
N LYS A 122 -0.79 -1.94 -18.93
CA LYS A 122 0.16 -0.94 -19.41
C LYS A 122 1.59 -1.47 -19.40
N LEU A 123 2.00 -2.15 -18.34
CA LEU A 123 3.33 -2.75 -18.23
C LEU A 123 3.46 -3.92 -19.21
N ALA A 124 2.48 -4.82 -19.24
CA ALA A 124 2.47 -6.00 -20.13
C ALA A 124 2.64 -5.66 -21.62
N ARG A 125 2.08 -4.54 -22.06
CA ARG A 125 2.25 -4.06 -23.46
C ARG A 125 3.67 -3.61 -23.80
N THR A 126 4.58 -3.48 -22.83
CA THR A 126 5.95 -2.99 -23.07
C THR A 126 6.96 -4.10 -23.36
N GLY A 127 6.58 -5.37 -23.23
CA GLY A 127 7.47 -6.51 -23.48
C GLY A 127 6.97 -7.78 -22.82
N GLU A 128 7.84 -8.78 -22.72
CA GLU A 128 7.59 -10.04 -22.03
C GLU A 128 8.12 -9.97 -20.60
N PHE A 129 7.37 -10.58 -19.67
CA PHE A 129 7.66 -10.51 -18.25
C PHE A 129 7.53 -11.88 -17.57
N PHE A 130 8.32 -12.06 -16.54
CA PHE A 130 8.21 -13.17 -15.60
C PHE A 130 8.53 -12.70 -14.17
N GLY A 131 8.03 -13.41 -13.18
CA GLY A 131 8.44 -13.28 -11.79
C GLY A 131 9.62 -14.22 -11.50
N LEU A 132 10.54 -13.82 -10.63
CA LEU A 132 11.61 -14.66 -10.12
C LEU A 132 11.69 -14.56 -8.61
N VAL A 133 11.72 -15.70 -7.93
CA VAL A 133 11.89 -15.73 -6.47
C VAL A 133 13.36 -15.46 -6.13
N ILE A 134 13.60 -14.49 -5.25
CA ILE A 134 14.93 -14.18 -4.73
C ILE A 134 15.39 -15.28 -3.78
N LYS A 135 16.61 -15.78 -4.01
CA LYS A 135 17.29 -16.75 -3.15
C LYS A 135 18.53 -16.13 -2.54
N GLY A 136 18.75 -16.39 -1.26
CA GLY A 136 19.89 -15.86 -0.51
C GLY A 136 19.80 -14.37 -0.20
N ASP A 137 20.88 -13.79 0.30
CA ASP A 137 20.93 -12.46 0.88
C ASP A 137 21.82 -11.44 0.14
N SER A 138 22.33 -11.81 -1.05
CA SER A 138 23.26 -10.95 -1.80
C SER A 138 22.67 -9.59 -2.22
N MET A 139 21.35 -9.46 -2.25
CA MET A 139 20.63 -8.22 -2.57
C MET A 139 20.00 -7.54 -1.35
N SER A 140 20.29 -8.05 -0.15
CA SER A 140 19.86 -7.48 1.12
C SER A 140 20.51 -6.10 1.35
N PRO A 141 19.85 -5.16 2.07
CA PRO A 141 18.52 -5.28 2.69
C PRO A 141 17.33 -4.95 1.78
N ARG A 142 17.57 -4.54 0.52
CA ARG A 142 16.51 -4.09 -0.38
C ARG A 142 15.62 -5.22 -0.89
N MET A 143 16.20 -6.40 -1.09
CA MET A 143 15.52 -7.62 -1.50
C MET A 143 15.99 -8.73 -0.57
N ILE A 144 15.06 -9.47 -0.02
CA ILE A 144 15.31 -10.57 0.91
C ILE A 144 14.89 -11.89 0.29
N GLU A 145 15.36 -12.98 0.86
CA GLU A 145 14.98 -14.33 0.42
C GLU A 145 13.46 -14.53 0.49
N GLY A 146 12.89 -15.07 -0.57
CA GLY A 146 11.44 -15.26 -0.72
C GLY A 146 10.68 -14.12 -1.38
N ASP A 147 11.30 -12.94 -1.54
CA ASP A 147 10.73 -11.87 -2.36
C ASP A 147 10.60 -12.31 -3.82
N VAL A 148 9.62 -11.75 -4.53
CA VAL A 148 9.46 -11.93 -5.97
C VAL A 148 9.83 -10.65 -6.69
N VAL A 149 10.73 -10.73 -7.66
CA VAL A 149 11.03 -9.63 -8.57
C VAL A 149 10.35 -9.83 -9.91
N ILE A 150 9.73 -8.76 -10.43
CA ILE A 150 9.16 -8.77 -11.78
C ILE A 150 10.27 -8.36 -12.75
N VAL A 151 10.52 -9.20 -13.70
CA VAL A 151 11.62 -9.07 -14.65
C VAL A 151 11.06 -8.86 -16.04
N ARG A 152 11.47 -7.78 -16.69
CA ARG A 152 11.26 -7.59 -18.13
C ARG A 152 12.34 -8.33 -18.89
N GLN A 153 11.96 -9.23 -19.77
CA GLN A 153 12.90 -9.97 -20.60
C GLN A 153 13.50 -9.06 -21.66
N GLN A 154 14.77 -8.75 -21.52
CA GLN A 154 15.52 -7.91 -22.46
C GLN A 154 17.03 -8.06 -22.24
N PRO A 155 17.83 -8.13 -23.33
CA PRO A 155 19.28 -8.22 -23.22
C PRO A 155 19.95 -6.86 -23.00
N ASP A 156 19.31 -5.77 -23.45
CA ASP A 156 19.85 -4.42 -23.31
C ASP A 156 19.30 -3.74 -22.07
N VAL A 157 20.23 -3.25 -21.23
CA VAL A 157 19.98 -2.64 -19.91
C VAL A 157 20.95 -1.50 -19.69
N ASP A 158 20.62 -0.57 -18.80
CA ASP A 158 21.47 0.58 -18.49
C ASP A 158 22.38 0.30 -17.29
N SER A 159 23.48 1.07 -17.20
CA SER A 159 24.34 1.05 -16.02
C SER A 159 23.59 1.54 -14.80
N GLY A 160 23.61 0.73 -13.72
CA GLY A 160 22.86 0.97 -12.50
C GLY A 160 21.58 0.16 -12.37
N ASP A 161 21.12 -0.46 -13.45
CA ASP A 161 19.94 -1.34 -13.43
C ASP A 161 20.18 -2.59 -12.57
N ILE A 162 19.11 -3.07 -11.94
CA ILE A 162 19.09 -4.40 -11.34
C ILE A 162 18.69 -5.40 -12.42
N VAL A 163 19.51 -6.41 -12.59
CA VAL A 163 19.37 -7.38 -13.68
C VAL A 163 19.36 -8.81 -13.16
N ILE A 164 18.74 -9.68 -13.92
CA ILE A 164 18.95 -11.12 -13.82
C ILE A 164 19.98 -11.49 -14.86
N ALA A 165 21.11 -12.00 -14.39
CA ALA A 165 22.25 -12.40 -15.22
C ALA A 165 22.59 -13.86 -15.00
N LYS A 166 23.08 -14.52 -16.03
CA LYS A 166 23.66 -15.86 -15.99
C LYS A 166 25.16 -15.76 -16.29
N VAL A 167 25.98 -16.44 -15.50
CA VAL A 167 27.43 -16.44 -15.63
C VAL A 167 27.89 -17.90 -15.82
N ASN A 168 28.71 -18.17 -16.84
CA ASN A 168 29.28 -19.50 -17.16
C ASN A 168 28.29 -20.64 -17.36
N GLY A 169 27.06 -20.32 -17.68
CA GLY A 169 26.03 -21.36 -17.83
C GLY A 169 25.46 -21.90 -16.50
N ASP A 170 25.90 -21.34 -15.38
CA ASP A 170 25.41 -21.67 -14.04
C ASP A 170 24.03 -21.02 -13.74
N ASP A 171 23.60 -21.13 -12.51
CA ASP A 171 22.34 -20.55 -12.04
C ASP A 171 22.30 -19.03 -12.26
N SER A 172 21.09 -18.53 -12.49
CA SER A 172 20.87 -17.10 -12.64
C SER A 172 21.06 -16.36 -11.32
N CYS A 173 21.63 -15.17 -11.38
CA CYS A 173 21.83 -14.30 -10.22
C CYS A 173 21.18 -12.92 -10.42
N CYS A 174 20.68 -12.35 -9.33
CA CYS A 174 20.19 -10.97 -9.28
C CYS A 174 21.32 -10.04 -8.81
N LYS A 175 21.68 -9.04 -9.62
CA LYS A 175 22.77 -8.09 -9.33
C LYS A 175 22.47 -6.72 -9.90
N ARG A 176 23.20 -5.68 -9.42
CA ARG A 176 23.29 -4.39 -10.09
C ARG A 176 24.34 -4.47 -11.17
N LEU A 177 23.95 -4.12 -12.39
CA LEU A 177 24.88 -4.00 -13.50
C LEU A 177 25.54 -2.62 -13.51
N ILE A 178 26.85 -2.57 -13.66
CA ILE A 178 27.63 -1.37 -13.92
C ILE A 178 28.39 -1.57 -15.23
N LYS A 179 28.13 -0.73 -16.23
CA LYS A 179 28.88 -0.73 -17.47
C LYS A 179 30.16 0.08 -17.30
N ASN A 180 31.29 -0.53 -17.56
CA ASN A 180 32.59 0.11 -17.56
C ASN A 180 33.10 0.25 -19.00
N LYS A 181 34.16 1.02 -19.20
CA LYS A 181 34.78 1.20 -20.53
C LYS A 181 35.24 -0.13 -21.13
N ASP A 182 35.78 -0.99 -20.29
CA ASP A 182 36.48 -2.22 -20.70
C ASP A 182 35.76 -3.50 -20.28
N GLY A 183 34.48 -3.39 -19.86
CA GLY A 183 33.72 -4.54 -19.39
C GLY A 183 32.48 -4.16 -18.57
N ILE A 184 32.01 -5.12 -17.77
CA ILE A 184 30.89 -4.93 -16.85
C ILE A 184 31.25 -5.36 -15.44
N THR A 185 30.58 -4.80 -14.46
CA THR A 185 30.60 -5.26 -13.07
C THR A 185 29.21 -5.69 -12.65
N LEU A 186 29.06 -6.89 -12.12
CA LEU A 186 27.85 -7.37 -11.44
C LEU A 186 28.06 -7.19 -9.93
N GLN A 187 27.35 -6.22 -9.37
CA GLN A 187 27.48 -5.82 -7.96
C GLN A 187 26.30 -6.31 -7.13
N SER A 188 26.58 -6.95 -6.01
CA SER A 188 25.60 -7.21 -4.97
C SER A 188 25.18 -5.91 -4.26
N LEU A 189 23.96 -5.83 -3.73
CA LEU A 189 23.56 -4.71 -2.87
C LEU A 189 24.05 -4.93 -1.43
N ASN A 190 24.24 -6.17 -1.02
CA ASN A 190 24.82 -6.52 0.24
C ASN A 190 26.35 -6.33 0.18
N PRO A 191 26.93 -5.44 1.01
CA PRO A 191 28.35 -5.12 0.99
C PRO A 191 29.27 -6.28 1.41
N ASN A 192 28.71 -7.35 1.98
CA ASN A 192 29.47 -8.55 2.35
C ASN A 192 29.89 -9.40 1.13
N TYR A 193 29.36 -9.07 -0.06
CA TYR A 193 29.67 -9.76 -1.30
C TYR A 193 30.55 -8.89 -2.20
N GLU A 194 31.67 -9.43 -2.63
CA GLU A 194 32.55 -8.74 -3.57
C GLU A 194 31.90 -8.60 -4.95
N PRO A 195 32.11 -7.46 -5.64
CA PRO A 195 31.66 -7.26 -7.01
C PRO A 195 32.38 -8.23 -7.96
N MET A 196 31.64 -8.78 -8.93
CA MET A 196 32.20 -9.61 -9.99
C MET A 196 32.48 -8.73 -11.21
N TYR A 197 33.75 -8.55 -11.57
CA TYR A 197 34.13 -7.84 -12.79
C TYR A 197 34.37 -8.83 -13.92
N PHE A 198 33.93 -8.45 -15.13
CA PHE A 198 34.16 -9.17 -16.37
C PHE A 198 34.64 -8.20 -17.43
N SER A 199 35.84 -8.39 -17.97
CA SER A 199 36.35 -7.66 -19.12
C SER A 199 35.57 -8.03 -20.40
N ASN A 200 35.64 -7.19 -21.43
CA ASN A 200 35.01 -7.47 -22.72
C ASN A 200 35.44 -8.83 -23.30
N GLN A 201 36.69 -9.24 -23.08
CA GLN A 201 37.20 -10.54 -23.54
C GLN A 201 36.58 -11.68 -22.73
N GLU A 202 36.52 -11.54 -21.41
CA GLU A 202 35.93 -12.56 -20.53
C GLU A 202 34.44 -12.75 -20.77
N ILE A 203 33.71 -11.70 -21.15
CA ILE A 203 32.29 -11.81 -21.52
C ILE A 203 32.11 -12.72 -22.75
N LEU A 204 33.07 -12.69 -23.69
CA LEU A 204 33.07 -13.57 -24.87
C LEU A 204 33.46 -15.00 -24.54
N ASP A 205 34.49 -15.17 -23.72
CA ASP A 205 35.05 -16.47 -23.35
C ASP A 205 34.22 -17.22 -22.31
N LYS A 206 33.62 -16.48 -21.40
CA LYS A 206 32.75 -16.95 -20.32
C LYS A 206 31.38 -16.26 -20.49
N PRO A 207 30.42 -16.88 -21.19
CA PRO A 207 29.21 -16.20 -21.56
C PRO A 207 28.48 -15.63 -20.32
N VAL A 208 28.56 -14.30 -20.18
CA VAL A 208 27.70 -13.56 -19.27
C VAL A 208 26.49 -13.12 -20.06
N THR A 209 25.35 -13.67 -19.74
CA THR A 209 24.08 -13.38 -20.45
C THR A 209 23.16 -12.59 -19.53
N ILE A 210 22.71 -11.43 -19.98
CA ILE A 210 21.64 -10.70 -19.32
C ILE A 210 20.31 -11.28 -19.80
N ILE A 211 19.52 -11.79 -18.84
CA ILE A 211 18.19 -12.37 -19.11
C ILE A 211 17.14 -11.27 -19.13
N GLY A 212 17.25 -10.32 -18.20
CA GLY A 212 16.29 -9.22 -18.12
C GLY A 212 16.59 -8.21 -17.05
N LYS A 213 15.79 -7.14 -17.09
CA LYS A 213 15.81 -6.02 -16.12
C LYS A 213 14.72 -6.20 -15.07
N VAL A 214 15.07 -6.07 -13.81
CA VAL A 214 14.10 -6.00 -12.71
C VAL A 214 13.38 -4.65 -12.76
N VAL A 215 12.07 -4.68 -12.82
CA VAL A 215 11.21 -3.49 -12.91
C VAL A 215 10.37 -3.27 -11.66
N GLU A 216 10.00 -4.33 -10.94
CA GLU A 216 9.22 -4.25 -9.69
C GLU A 216 9.73 -5.27 -8.68
N LEU A 217 9.48 -4.98 -7.40
CA LEU A 217 9.73 -5.87 -6.27
C LEU A 217 8.42 -6.14 -5.53
N ARG A 218 8.11 -7.40 -5.29
CA ARG A 218 6.98 -7.89 -4.53
C ARG A 218 7.49 -8.51 -3.23
N GLY A 219 7.54 -7.71 -2.17
CA GLY A 219 7.92 -8.18 -0.83
C GLY A 219 6.73 -8.81 -0.10
N LYS A 220 6.98 -9.89 0.64
CA LYS A 220 6.00 -10.50 1.55
C LYS A 220 6.36 -10.09 2.98
N PHE A 221 5.36 -9.61 3.72
CA PHE A 221 5.52 -9.43 5.17
C PHE A 221 5.34 -10.80 5.84
N ALA A 222 6.33 -11.18 6.65
CA ALA A 222 6.29 -12.42 7.42
C ALA A 222 5.45 -12.23 8.71
#